data_c4b862db71a892a9423fa9c2c762b7da
#
_entry.id   c4b862db71a892a9423fa9c2c762b7da
#
_cell.length_a   1.000
_cell.length_b   1.000
_cell.length_c   1.000
_cell.angle_alpha   90.00
_cell.angle_beta   90.00
_cell.angle_gamma   90.00
#
_symmetry.space_group_name_H-M   'P 1'
#
loop_
_entity.id
_entity.type
_entity.pdbx_description
1 polymer ?
#
loop_
_entity_poly.entity_id
_entity_poly.type
_entity_poly.pdbx_seq_one_letter_code
_entity_poly.pdbx_strand_id
1 'polypeptide(L)'
;MSSTKNLSRREFIGVSSMAGIGLALSGTPLLAQSSVVQTGALATSKKFKMGIIGCGNRSRSIIGALNSVPEIEMTAFCDLVPNKAQARAAECIKNGAKPRFFTDMNEMLKMSELDCVAVITPSDTHKDIVIAALNADKHVFCEKPMALTVADCNEMIGVNLRSGKALQFGTQRRHSPEYKAFIEALHTRPVGKILQSSLFDFRGDWRVPAPDEFPAGTPYWRLDQKRSGGVVFEMGAHIIDVNNWVFDSEPISVCSLQGVNNFTLRKRDSSDHAGVVVEYANGAMMNYGGNVYNYGSQALDTFFGTNATLQMGGGKLSIKYGFPPGFPKPKDLPQAEVISLTGNNREGDGVVEELHYFAQVMDGKQKAYPDGYIARQSVQIMEGANRSAQERRVIDVKELG
;
A
#
# COMPACT_ATOMS: atom_id res chain seq x y z
N MET A 1 -8.63 -35.18 3.07
CA MET A 1 -8.32 -34.10 4.03
C MET A 1 -6.83 -33.84 3.92
N SER A 2 -6.45 -32.90 3.07
CA SER A 2 -5.06 -32.49 2.85
C SER A 2 -4.84 -31.19 3.62
N SER A 3 -4.02 -31.28 4.66
CA SER A 3 -3.59 -30.12 5.46
C SER A 3 -2.62 -29.27 4.64
N THR A 4 -3.06 -28.12 4.17
CA THR A 4 -2.18 -27.09 3.60
C THR A 4 -1.41 -26.44 4.74
N LYS A 5 -0.13 -26.80 4.91
CA LYS A 5 0.78 -26.11 5.82
C LYS A 5 1.05 -24.68 5.30
N ASN A 6 0.75 -23.70 6.12
CA ASN A 6 1.18 -22.32 5.89
C ASN A 6 2.70 -22.24 5.99
N LEU A 7 3.36 -21.89 4.90
CA LEU A 7 4.80 -21.66 4.86
C LEU A 7 5.12 -20.26 5.38
N SER A 8 6.02 -20.18 6.36
CA SER A 8 6.54 -18.90 6.83
C SER A 8 7.59 -18.33 5.84
N ARG A 9 7.86 -17.02 5.93
CA ARG A 9 8.87 -16.33 5.10
C ARG A 9 10.26 -17.00 5.20
N ARG A 10 10.60 -17.60 6.35
CA ARG A 10 11.85 -18.34 6.56
C ARG A 10 11.90 -19.68 5.80
N GLU A 11 10.76 -20.36 5.69
CA GLU A 11 10.69 -21.64 4.97
C GLU A 11 10.78 -21.46 3.45
N PHE A 12 10.28 -20.33 2.93
CA PHE A 12 10.40 -19.99 1.51
C PHE A 12 11.84 -19.63 1.11
N ILE A 13 12.61 -18.97 1.97
CA ILE A 13 14.03 -18.65 1.71
C ILE A 13 14.87 -19.94 1.74
N GLY A 14 14.48 -20.94 2.51
CA GLY A 14 15.18 -22.23 2.61
C GLY A 14 15.08 -23.11 1.36
N VAL A 15 14.05 -22.97 0.56
CA VAL A 15 13.81 -23.80 -0.65
C VAL A 15 14.57 -23.29 -1.88
N SER A 16 14.96 -22.01 -1.90
CA SER A 16 15.64 -21.39 -3.05
C SER A 16 17.18 -21.52 -3.01
N SER A 17 17.78 -22.13 -1.99
CA SER A 17 19.24 -22.16 -1.78
C SER A 17 19.89 -23.54 -1.85
N MET A 18 19.26 -24.55 -2.49
CA MET A 18 19.92 -25.80 -2.78
C MET A 18 20.45 -25.88 -4.22
N ALA A 19 21.46 -25.08 -4.53
CA ALA A 19 22.45 -25.40 -5.58
C ALA A 19 23.73 -24.59 -5.34
N GLY A 20 24.78 -25.22 -4.79
CA GLY A 20 26.14 -24.61 -4.75
C GLY A 20 26.90 -24.78 -3.44
N ILE A 21 27.47 -25.93 -3.26
CA ILE A 21 28.70 -26.38 -2.57
C ILE A 21 29.54 -25.33 -1.80
N GLY A 22 29.63 -25.51 -0.47
CA GLY A 22 30.87 -25.72 0.30
C GLY A 22 31.76 -24.53 0.68
N LEU A 23 31.87 -24.33 1.96
CA LEU A 23 33.04 -24.12 2.84
C LEU A 23 32.99 -22.92 3.80
N ALA A 24 33.23 -23.33 5.07
CA ALA A 24 33.92 -22.64 6.17
C ALA A 24 33.18 -21.59 7.01
N LEU A 25 32.90 -22.05 8.20
CA LEU A 25 32.77 -21.43 9.54
C LEU A 25 33.55 -20.12 9.76
N SER A 26 32.84 -19.05 10.01
CA SER A 26 33.16 -18.04 11.04
C SER A 26 31.90 -17.25 11.33
N GLY A 27 31.50 -17.21 12.62
CA GLY A 27 30.25 -16.62 13.06
C GLY A 27 30.27 -15.08 12.98
N THR A 28 29.41 -14.57 12.16
CA THR A 28 28.90 -13.18 12.24
C THR A 28 27.39 -13.26 12.04
N PRO A 29 26.58 -12.49 12.80
CA PRO A 29 25.14 -12.47 12.60
C PRO A 29 24.84 -11.93 11.20
N LEU A 30 24.07 -12.68 10.42
CA LEU A 30 23.51 -12.22 9.15
C LEU A 30 22.52 -11.09 9.46
N LEU A 31 23.01 -9.87 9.46
CA LEU A 31 22.18 -8.69 9.29
C LEU A 31 21.55 -8.81 7.90
N ALA A 32 20.22 -8.91 7.86
CA ALA A 32 19.47 -8.79 6.63
C ALA A 32 19.87 -7.46 5.98
N GLN A 33 20.66 -7.52 4.92
CA GLN A 33 20.93 -6.37 4.10
C GLN A 33 19.61 -5.92 3.48
N SER A 34 19.00 -4.90 4.07
CA SER A 34 18.07 -4.06 3.35
C SER A 34 18.87 -3.39 2.23
N SER A 35 18.87 -4.01 1.05
CA SER A 35 19.44 -3.41 -0.14
C SER A 35 18.71 -2.07 -0.36
N VAL A 36 19.39 -0.98 -0.07
CA VAL A 36 19.05 0.33 -0.58
C VAL A 36 18.99 0.16 -2.10
N VAL A 37 17.78 0.13 -2.63
CA VAL A 37 17.56 0.06 -4.08
C VAL A 37 18.16 1.32 -4.66
N GLN A 38 19.36 1.19 -5.24
CA GLN A 38 19.93 2.26 -6.05
C GLN A 38 18.96 2.53 -7.19
N THR A 39 18.28 3.66 -7.14
CA THR A 39 17.43 4.17 -8.22
C THR A 39 18.29 4.76 -9.33
N GLY A 40 19.20 3.98 -9.90
CA GLY A 40 19.66 4.20 -11.25
C GLY A 40 18.56 3.66 -12.17
N ALA A 41 17.87 4.54 -12.90
CA ALA A 41 16.88 4.15 -13.88
C ALA A 41 17.52 3.20 -14.90
N LEU A 42 17.35 1.89 -14.70
CA LEU A 42 17.62 0.90 -15.73
C LEU A 42 16.49 1.07 -16.76
N ALA A 43 16.73 1.89 -17.77
CA ALA A 43 15.79 2.12 -18.87
C ALA A 43 15.38 0.75 -19.43
N THR A 44 14.09 0.44 -19.45
CA THR A 44 13.59 -0.70 -20.20
C THR A 44 13.48 -0.30 -21.67
N SER A 45 13.91 -1.18 -22.57
CA SER A 45 13.72 -0.98 -24.01
C SER A 45 12.32 -1.44 -24.46
N LYS A 46 11.59 -2.17 -23.60
CA LYS A 46 10.28 -2.74 -23.88
C LYS A 46 9.18 -1.78 -23.42
N LYS A 47 8.23 -1.53 -24.30
CA LYS A 47 7.02 -0.77 -24.01
C LYS A 47 5.87 -1.74 -23.69
N PHE A 48 5.26 -1.61 -22.53
CA PHE A 48 4.17 -2.46 -22.06
C PHE A 48 2.83 -1.79 -22.35
N LYS A 49 1.90 -2.53 -22.93
CA LYS A 49 0.53 -2.07 -23.18
C LYS A 49 -0.36 -2.34 -21.97
N MET A 50 -0.88 -1.27 -21.37
CA MET A 50 -1.67 -1.32 -20.16
C MET A 50 -3.14 -1.04 -20.40
N GLY A 51 -4.01 -1.84 -19.77
CA GLY A 51 -5.44 -1.58 -19.60
C GLY A 51 -5.73 -0.97 -18.24
N ILE A 52 -6.65 -0.01 -18.18
CA ILE A 52 -7.12 0.61 -16.94
C ILE A 52 -8.50 0.03 -16.59
N ILE A 53 -8.64 -0.63 -15.45
CA ILE A 53 -9.91 -1.16 -14.93
C ILE A 53 -10.34 -0.30 -13.74
N GLY A 54 -11.46 0.41 -13.88
CA GLY A 54 -11.93 1.43 -12.95
C GLY A 54 -11.46 2.83 -13.34
N CYS A 55 -12.38 3.62 -13.91
CA CYS A 55 -12.12 4.95 -14.46
C CYS A 55 -12.66 6.08 -13.56
N GLY A 56 -12.62 5.87 -12.24
CA GLY A 56 -13.06 6.81 -11.22
C GLY A 56 -12.08 7.97 -10.92
N ASN A 57 -12.23 8.61 -9.76
CA ASN A 57 -11.37 9.73 -9.38
C ASN A 57 -9.89 9.36 -9.25
N ARG A 58 -9.58 8.21 -8.63
CA ARG A 58 -8.19 7.77 -8.44
C ARG A 58 -7.49 7.51 -9.76
N SER A 59 -8.21 7.02 -10.77
CA SER A 59 -7.62 6.79 -12.09
C SER A 59 -7.04 8.04 -12.74
N ARG A 60 -7.55 9.24 -12.43
CA ARG A 60 -6.97 10.50 -12.93
C ARG A 60 -5.52 10.69 -12.48
N SER A 61 -5.26 10.43 -11.20
CA SER A 61 -3.91 10.54 -10.64
C SER A 61 -2.96 9.50 -11.26
N ILE A 62 -3.43 8.25 -11.41
CA ILE A 62 -2.64 7.17 -12.02
C ILE A 62 -2.38 7.46 -13.51
N ILE A 63 -3.38 7.90 -14.27
CA ILE A 63 -3.23 8.28 -15.69
C ILE A 63 -2.30 9.48 -15.84
N GLY A 64 -2.42 10.49 -14.95
CA GLY A 64 -1.50 11.61 -14.89
C GLY A 64 -0.05 11.16 -14.72
N ALA A 65 0.20 10.27 -13.76
CA ALA A 65 1.52 9.71 -13.51
C ALA A 65 2.02 8.85 -14.67
N LEU A 66 1.16 8.02 -15.28
CA LEU A 66 1.52 7.17 -16.44
C LEU A 66 1.98 7.99 -17.65
N ASN A 67 1.52 9.23 -17.80
CA ASN A 67 2.02 10.13 -18.86
C ASN A 67 3.52 10.46 -18.70
N SER A 68 4.08 10.28 -17.51
CA SER A 68 5.51 10.45 -17.20
C SER A 68 6.30 9.13 -17.19
N VAL A 69 5.66 8.00 -17.54
CA VAL A 69 6.25 6.65 -17.56
C VAL A 69 6.29 6.13 -18.99
N PRO A 70 7.34 6.43 -19.78
CA PRO A 70 7.40 6.09 -21.20
C PRO A 70 7.42 4.59 -21.49
N GLU A 71 7.72 3.77 -20.48
CA GLU A 71 7.72 2.30 -20.58
C GLU A 71 6.31 1.71 -20.64
N ILE A 72 5.28 2.49 -20.28
CA ILE A 72 3.90 2.02 -20.24
C ILE A 72 3.04 2.84 -21.22
N GLU A 73 2.31 2.14 -22.07
CA GLU A 73 1.34 2.72 -23.00
C GLU A 73 -0.08 2.33 -22.61
N MET A 74 -0.93 3.30 -22.31
CA MET A 74 -2.34 3.08 -22.02
C MET A 74 -3.12 2.80 -23.30
N THR A 75 -3.61 1.57 -23.48
CA THR A 75 -4.25 1.11 -24.72
C THR A 75 -5.72 0.74 -24.57
N ALA A 76 -6.19 0.52 -23.33
CA ALA A 76 -7.57 0.13 -23.06
C ALA A 76 -8.08 0.72 -21.74
N PHE A 77 -9.39 1.00 -21.67
CA PHE A 77 -10.07 1.53 -20.49
C PHE A 77 -11.37 0.75 -20.27
N CYS A 78 -11.63 0.33 -19.04
CA CYS A 78 -12.83 -0.41 -18.65
C CYS A 78 -13.48 0.23 -17.43
N ASP A 79 -14.77 0.51 -17.52
CA ASP A 79 -15.60 0.92 -16.37
C ASP A 79 -17.04 0.46 -16.61
N LEU A 80 -17.74 0.06 -15.54
CA LEU A 80 -19.17 -0.30 -15.63
C LEU A 80 -20.04 0.86 -16.11
N VAL A 81 -19.57 2.10 -15.95
CA VAL A 81 -20.19 3.32 -16.46
C VAL A 81 -19.48 3.74 -17.75
N PRO A 82 -20.07 3.54 -18.94
CA PRO A 82 -19.40 3.74 -20.23
C PRO A 82 -18.76 5.11 -20.39
N ASN A 83 -19.45 6.17 -19.95
CA ASN A 83 -18.97 7.54 -20.08
C ASN A 83 -17.65 7.79 -19.32
N LYS A 84 -17.39 7.05 -18.22
CA LYS A 84 -16.13 7.15 -17.47
C LYS A 84 -14.96 6.59 -18.27
N ALA A 85 -15.11 5.40 -18.84
CA ALA A 85 -14.08 4.80 -19.70
C ALA A 85 -13.76 5.70 -20.89
N GLN A 86 -14.80 6.24 -21.55
CA GLN A 86 -14.65 7.16 -22.68
C GLN A 86 -13.93 8.46 -22.28
N ALA A 87 -14.30 9.05 -21.13
CA ALA A 87 -13.68 10.28 -20.63
C ALA A 87 -12.20 10.10 -20.33
N ARG A 88 -11.82 8.96 -19.71
CA ARG A 88 -10.39 8.66 -19.45
C ARG A 88 -9.63 8.38 -20.74
N ALA A 89 -10.21 7.62 -21.67
CA ALA A 89 -9.64 7.41 -22.98
C ALA A 89 -9.37 8.72 -23.72
N ALA A 90 -10.31 9.67 -23.67
CA ALA A 90 -10.16 10.99 -24.30
C ALA A 90 -8.98 11.81 -23.74
N GLU A 91 -8.65 11.66 -22.45
CA GLU A 91 -7.48 12.31 -21.86
C GLU A 91 -6.15 11.81 -22.45
N CYS A 92 -6.11 10.56 -22.95
CA CYS A 92 -4.93 9.95 -23.55
C CYS A 92 -4.81 10.20 -25.07
N ILE A 93 -5.91 10.51 -25.77
CA ILE A 93 -5.93 10.75 -27.23
C ILE A 93 -5.07 11.96 -27.63
N LYS A 94 -4.84 12.90 -26.73
CA LYS A 94 -3.98 14.08 -26.97
C LYS A 94 -2.59 13.74 -27.49
N ASN A 95 -2.12 12.51 -27.28
CA ASN A 95 -0.81 12.02 -27.70
C ASN A 95 -0.87 11.13 -28.97
N GLY A 96 -1.99 11.14 -29.71
CA GLY A 96 -2.16 10.33 -30.94
C GLY A 96 -2.52 8.85 -30.65
N ALA A 97 -2.63 8.44 -29.40
CA ALA A 97 -3.09 7.11 -29.04
C ALA A 97 -4.57 6.90 -29.43
N LYS A 98 -4.92 5.66 -29.76
CA LYS A 98 -6.31 5.25 -30.05
C LYS A 98 -6.74 4.17 -29.04
N PRO A 99 -6.93 4.52 -27.76
CA PRO A 99 -7.30 3.53 -26.76
C PRO A 99 -8.70 2.99 -27.04
N ARG A 100 -8.90 1.70 -26.71
CA ARG A 100 -10.21 1.04 -26.74
C ARG A 100 -10.91 1.22 -25.39
N PHE A 101 -12.23 1.18 -25.38
CA PHE A 101 -13.00 1.25 -24.13
C PHE A 101 -14.02 0.12 -24.05
N PHE A 102 -14.23 -0.37 -22.83
CA PHE A 102 -15.01 -1.55 -22.51
C PHE A 102 -15.91 -1.27 -21.31
N THR A 103 -17.00 -2.01 -21.21
CA THR A 103 -17.86 -2.08 -20.00
C THR A 103 -17.75 -3.44 -19.32
N ASP A 104 -17.17 -4.42 -19.98
CA ASP A 104 -16.83 -5.74 -19.44
C ASP A 104 -15.31 -5.94 -19.49
N MET A 105 -14.73 -6.13 -18.31
CA MET A 105 -13.29 -6.38 -18.18
C MET A 105 -12.86 -7.69 -18.85
N ASN A 106 -13.74 -8.72 -18.87
CA ASN A 106 -13.39 -9.99 -19.48
C ASN A 106 -13.20 -9.86 -20.98
N GLU A 107 -13.96 -8.99 -21.64
CA GLU A 107 -13.74 -8.69 -23.07
C GLU A 107 -12.42 -7.91 -23.28
N MET A 108 -12.06 -7.00 -22.35
CA MET A 108 -10.77 -6.32 -22.41
C MET A 108 -9.60 -7.29 -22.17
N LEU A 109 -9.71 -8.21 -21.23
CA LEU A 109 -8.67 -9.18 -20.91
C LEU A 109 -8.37 -10.17 -22.07
N LYS A 110 -9.31 -10.36 -23.00
CA LYS A 110 -9.08 -11.15 -24.23
C LYS A 110 -8.18 -10.50 -25.25
N MET A 111 -7.83 -9.21 -25.07
CA MET A 111 -6.89 -8.53 -25.98
C MET A 111 -5.50 -9.19 -25.87
N SER A 112 -5.05 -9.81 -26.96
CA SER A 112 -3.75 -10.50 -27.03
C SER A 112 -2.57 -9.54 -26.91
N GLU A 113 -2.75 -8.30 -27.39
CA GLU A 113 -1.74 -7.25 -27.34
C GLU A 113 -1.61 -6.58 -25.95
N LEU A 114 -2.51 -6.85 -24.99
CA LEU A 114 -2.47 -6.30 -23.65
C LEU A 114 -1.45 -7.05 -22.79
N ASP A 115 -0.45 -6.35 -22.26
CA ASP A 115 0.59 -6.95 -21.42
C ASP A 115 0.18 -6.93 -19.92
N CYS A 116 -0.49 -5.86 -19.50
CA CYS A 116 -0.80 -5.62 -18.08
C CYS A 116 -2.08 -4.82 -17.88
N VAL A 117 -2.57 -4.83 -16.63
CA VAL A 117 -3.69 -4.00 -16.21
C VAL A 117 -3.39 -3.25 -14.93
N ALA A 118 -3.98 -2.06 -14.79
CA ALA A 118 -4.09 -1.35 -13.52
C ALA A 118 -5.52 -1.48 -13.00
N VAL A 119 -5.67 -2.07 -11.81
CA VAL A 119 -6.95 -2.26 -11.12
C VAL A 119 -7.16 -1.11 -10.14
N ILE A 120 -8.12 -0.23 -10.45
CA ILE A 120 -8.38 1.03 -9.72
C ILE A 120 -9.87 1.12 -9.38
N THR A 121 -10.43 0.02 -8.97
CA THR A 121 -11.86 -0.18 -8.68
C THR A 121 -12.13 -0.01 -7.18
N PRO A 122 -13.39 -0.13 -6.70
CA PRO A 122 -13.68 -0.27 -5.28
C PRO A 122 -12.99 -1.48 -4.65
N SER A 123 -12.58 -1.33 -3.39
CA SER A 123 -11.73 -2.30 -2.68
C SER A 123 -12.29 -3.72 -2.60
N ASP A 124 -13.64 -3.84 -2.52
CA ASP A 124 -14.37 -5.11 -2.51
C ASP A 124 -14.25 -5.93 -3.81
N THR A 125 -13.78 -5.31 -4.87
CA THR A 125 -13.69 -5.96 -6.20
C THR A 125 -12.26 -6.33 -6.60
N HIS A 126 -11.26 -5.92 -5.83
CA HIS A 126 -9.85 -6.09 -6.19
C HIS A 126 -9.48 -7.57 -6.40
N LYS A 127 -9.87 -8.44 -5.46
CA LYS A 127 -9.56 -9.87 -5.53
C LYS A 127 -9.99 -10.50 -6.85
N ASP A 128 -11.27 -10.38 -7.17
CA ASP A 128 -11.84 -11.07 -8.33
C ASP A 128 -11.24 -10.56 -9.64
N ILE A 129 -11.02 -9.24 -9.74
CA ILE A 129 -10.42 -8.62 -10.92
C ILE A 129 -8.95 -9.02 -11.07
N VAL A 130 -8.17 -8.99 -9.98
CA VAL A 130 -6.76 -9.39 -9.99
C VAL A 130 -6.62 -10.86 -10.39
N ILE A 131 -7.43 -11.74 -9.82
CA ILE A 131 -7.41 -13.17 -10.15
C ILE A 131 -7.78 -13.40 -11.62
N ALA A 132 -8.79 -12.73 -12.13
CA ALA A 132 -9.18 -12.82 -13.53
C ALA A 132 -8.05 -12.35 -14.46
N ALA A 133 -7.39 -11.24 -14.13
CA ALA A 133 -6.30 -10.70 -14.94
C ALA A 133 -5.06 -11.63 -14.93
N LEU A 134 -4.67 -12.15 -13.77
CA LEU A 134 -3.58 -13.13 -13.65
C LEU A 134 -3.85 -14.40 -14.45
N ASN A 135 -5.08 -14.93 -14.38
CA ASN A 135 -5.51 -16.09 -15.15
C ASN A 135 -5.60 -15.82 -16.66
N ALA A 136 -5.78 -14.57 -17.06
CA ALA A 136 -5.72 -14.14 -18.46
C ALA A 136 -4.29 -13.81 -18.92
N ASP A 137 -3.27 -14.24 -18.16
CA ASP A 137 -1.84 -14.07 -18.48
C ASP A 137 -1.38 -12.60 -18.49
N LYS A 138 -2.01 -11.71 -17.69
CA LYS A 138 -1.66 -10.30 -17.58
C LYS A 138 -0.89 -10.01 -16.30
N HIS A 139 0.12 -9.11 -16.38
CA HIS A 139 0.71 -8.49 -15.20
C HIS A 139 -0.30 -7.53 -14.56
N VAL A 140 -0.24 -7.34 -13.24
CA VAL A 140 -1.24 -6.54 -12.51
C VAL A 140 -0.58 -5.53 -11.59
N PHE A 141 -0.96 -4.27 -11.76
CA PHE A 141 -0.85 -3.24 -10.75
C PHE A 141 -2.22 -3.08 -10.08
N CYS A 142 -2.31 -3.25 -8.77
CA CYS A 142 -3.57 -3.13 -8.03
C CYS A 142 -3.48 -2.03 -6.98
N GLU A 143 -4.43 -1.10 -6.99
CA GLU A 143 -4.52 -0.07 -5.95
C GLU A 143 -4.71 -0.67 -4.55
N LYS A 144 -4.32 0.12 -3.56
CA LYS A 144 -4.53 -0.25 -2.16
C LYS A 144 -6.01 -0.07 -1.74
N PRO A 145 -6.48 -0.80 -0.71
CA PRO A 145 -5.85 -1.95 -0.07
C PRO A 145 -5.83 -3.18 -0.99
N MET A 146 -4.95 -4.15 -0.71
CA MET A 146 -4.87 -5.38 -1.52
C MET A 146 -6.23 -6.06 -1.65
N ALA A 147 -6.90 -6.28 -0.51
CA ALA A 147 -8.26 -6.82 -0.39
C ALA A 147 -8.85 -6.36 0.94
N LEU A 148 -10.07 -6.81 1.27
CA LEU A 148 -10.73 -6.51 2.55
C LEU A 148 -10.54 -7.59 3.62
N THR A 149 -10.07 -8.79 3.22
CA THR A 149 -9.81 -9.90 4.13
C THR A 149 -8.46 -10.56 3.87
N VAL A 150 -7.87 -11.15 4.91
CA VAL A 150 -6.63 -11.93 4.81
C VAL A 150 -6.82 -13.17 3.94
N ALA A 151 -8.00 -13.79 4.00
CA ALA A 151 -8.36 -14.94 3.17
C ALA A 151 -8.30 -14.58 1.67
N ASP A 152 -8.87 -13.44 1.28
CA ASP A 152 -8.81 -12.94 -0.10
C ASP A 152 -7.37 -12.63 -0.53
N CYS A 153 -6.56 -12.05 0.37
CA CYS A 153 -5.14 -11.83 0.11
C CYS A 153 -4.40 -13.14 -0.15
N ASN A 154 -4.65 -14.16 0.66
CA ASN A 154 -4.01 -15.48 0.50
C ASN A 154 -4.40 -16.12 -0.84
N GLU A 155 -5.66 -15.99 -1.28
CA GLU A 155 -6.10 -16.46 -2.59
C GLU A 155 -5.39 -15.75 -3.73
N MET A 156 -5.30 -14.40 -3.67
CA MET A 156 -4.58 -13.60 -4.67
C MET A 156 -3.09 -13.99 -4.75
N ILE A 157 -2.41 -14.16 -3.59
CA ILE A 157 -1.02 -14.61 -3.53
C ILE A 157 -0.86 -15.99 -4.17
N GLY A 158 -1.77 -16.93 -3.84
CA GLY A 158 -1.74 -18.28 -4.40
C GLY A 158 -1.88 -18.29 -5.92
N VAL A 159 -2.77 -17.46 -6.48
CA VAL A 159 -2.92 -17.33 -7.94
C VAL A 159 -1.70 -16.65 -8.56
N ASN A 160 -1.17 -15.59 -7.93
CA ASN A 160 0.02 -14.90 -8.41
C ASN A 160 1.23 -15.84 -8.52
N LEU A 161 1.49 -16.66 -7.51
CA LEU A 161 2.59 -17.62 -7.52
C LEU A 161 2.47 -18.65 -8.67
N ARG A 162 1.24 -19.05 -9.01
CA ARG A 162 1.01 -19.99 -10.13
C ARG A 162 1.11 -19.33 -11.50
N SER A 163 0.69 -18.07 -11.61
CA SER A 163 0.70 -17.35 -12.89
C SER A 163 2.09 -16.94 -13.34
N GLY A 164 3.03 -16.75 -12.40
CA GLY A 164 4.37 -16.22 -12.68
C GLY A 164 4.37 -14.76 -13.18
N LYS A 165 3.24 -14.05 -13.11
CA LYS A 165 3.12 -12.65 -13.53
C LYS A 165 3.51 -11.68 -12.41
N ALA A 166 3.92 -10.49 -12.78
CA ALA A 166 4.11 -9.41 -11.84
C ALA A 166 2.77 -9.02 -11.21
N LEU A 167 2.72 -8.97 -9.88
CA LEU A 167 1.62 -8.41 -9.11
C LEU A 167 2.21 -7.43 -8.11
N GLN A 168 1.87 -6.14 -8.23
CA GLN A 168 2.34 -5.07 -7.37
C GLN A 168 1.16 -4.26 -6.85
N PHE A 169 1.26 -3.77 -5.62
CA PHE A 169 0.19 -3.03 -4.96
C PHE A 169 0.54 -1.56 -4.82
N GLY A 170 -0.49 -0.69 -4.95
CA GLY A 170 -0.39 0.77 -4.99
C GLY A 170 -0.13 1.41 -3.63
N THR A 171 0.93 1.01 -2.93
CA THR A 171 1.40 1.66 -1.70
C THR A 171 2.53 2.64 -2.02
N GLN A 172 2.20 3.69 -2.76
CA GLN A 172 3.14 4.64 -3.36
C GLN A 172 4.14 5.25 -2.37
N ARG A 173 3.82 5.33 -1.06
CA ARG A 173 4.74 5.88 -0.05
C ARG A 173 6.06 5.13 0.03
N ARG A 174 6.07 3.81 -0.26
CA ARG A 174 7.31 3.01 -0.34
C ARG A 174 8.22 3.41 -1.50
N HIS A 175 7.68 4.08 -2.50
CA HIS A 175 8.42 4.58 -3.67
C HIS A 175 8.72 6.07 -3.57
N SER A 176 8.04 6.79 -2.69
CA SER A 176 8.22 8.23 -2.47
C SER A 176 9.66 8.55 -2.01
N PRO A 177 10.35 9.52 -2.64
CA PRO A 177 11.64 10.00 -2.17
C PRO A 177 11.62 10.49 -0.73
N GLU A 178 10.50 11.11 -0.30
CA GLU A 178 10.30 11.59 1.06
C GLU A 178 10.35 10.45 2.09
N TYR A 179 9.58 9.37 1.85
CA TYR A 179 9.56 8.24 2.76
C TYR A 179 10.85 7.41 2.70
N LYS A 180 11.48 7.32 1.53
CA LYS A 180 12.81 6.68 1.41
C LYS A 180 13.86 7.43 2.23
N ALA A 181 13.88 8.76 2.16
CA ALA A 181 14.79 9.57 2.96
C ALA A 181 14.52 9.43 4.48
N PHE A 182 13.23 9.29 4.87
CA PHE A 182 12.85 8.98 6.24
C PHE A 182 13.40 7.62 6.70
N ILE A 183 13.19 6.56 5.93
CA ILE A 183 13.72 5.23 6.24
C ILE A 183 15.25 5.23 6.26
N GLU A 184 15.91 5.93 5.34
CA GLU A 184 17.36 6.11 5.36
C GLU A 184 17.83 6.78 6.65
N ALA A 185 17.13 7.81 7.12
CA ALA A 185 17.44 8.46 8.38
C ALA A 185 17.34 7.51 9.58
N LEU A 186 16.37 6.58 9.60
CA LEU A 186 16.28 5.54 10.64
C LEU A 186 17.49 4.61 10.67
N HIS A 187 18.11 4.35 9.52
CA HIS A 187 19.28 3.47 9.44
C HIS A 187 20.63 4.20 9.63
N THR A 188 20.70 5.48 9.28
CA THR A 188 21.97 6.24 9.28
C THR A 188 22.14 7.14 10.51
N ARG A 189 21.06 7.41 11.24
CA ARG A 189 21.08 8.25 12.43
C ARG A 189 21.04 7.40 13.70
N PRO A 190 21.64 7.84 14.80
CA PRO A 190 21.66 7.09 16.07
C PRO A 190 20.33 7.22 16.83
N VAL A 191 19.22 6.95 16.16
CA VAL A 191 17.85 7.05 16.72
C VAL A 191 17.51 5.93 17.69
N GLY A 192 18.29 4.86 17.67
CA GLY A 192 18.06 3.66 18.45
C GLY A 192 16.94 2.78 17.87
N LYS A 193 16.46 1.84 18.68
CA LYS A 193 15.33 0.97 18.28
C LYS A 193 14.02 1.75 18.36
N ILE A 194 13.26 1.79 17.28
CA ILE A 194 11.91 2.37 17.30
C ILE A 194 10.98 1.41 18.02
N LEU A 195 10.35 1.87 19.10
CA LEU A 195 9.51 1.05 19.98
C LEU A 195 8.03 1.41 19.91
N GLN A 196 7.71 2.63 19.49
CA GLN A 196 6.33 3.08 19.41
C GLN A 196 6.14 4.08 18.28
N SER A 197 4.94 4.12 17.73
CA SER A 197 4.50 5.19 16.84
C SER A 197 3.14 5.74 17.25
N SER A 198 2.90 7.00 16.91
CA SER A 198 1.60 7.66 17.08
C SER A 198 1.31 8.44 15.81
N LEU A 199 0.24 8.07 15.15
CA LEU A 199 -0.07 8.46 13.78
C LEU A 199 -1.50 8.94 13.69
N PHE A 200 -1.72 10.05 13.01
CA PHE A 200 -3.04 10.63 12.86
C PHE A 200 -3.27 11.03 11.40
N ASP A 201 -4.45 10.68 10.88
CA ASP A 201 -4.95 11.19 9.61
C ASP A 201 -6.39 11.68 9.83
N PHE A 202 -6.54 12.98 10.00
CA PHE A 202 -7.82 13.65 10.22
C PHE A 202 -8.09 14.56 9.03
N ARG A 203 -9.23 14.37 8.37
CA ARG A 203 -9.59 15.11 7.15
C ARG A 203 -11.09 15.21 6.96
N GLY A 204 -11.51 16.02 5.99
CA GLY A 204 -12.90 16.04 5.53
C GLY A 204 -13.24 14.80 4.70
N ASP A 205 -14.52 14.46 4.68
CA ASP A 205 -15.04 13.33 3.91
C ASP A 205 -14.88 13.55 2.41
N TRP A 206 -14.81 12.44 1.66
CA TRP A 206 -14.76 12.50 0.21
C TRP A 206 -16.04 13.06 -0.39
N ARG A 207 -15.90 13.71 -1.55
CA ARG A 207 -17.06 14.04 -2.36
C ARG A 207 -17.83 12.77 -2.71
N VAL A 208 -19.12 12.74 -2.44
CA VAL A 208 -19.99 11.71 -3.01
C VAL A 208 -20.21 12.05 -4.48
N PRO A 209 -19.88 11.11 -5.39
CA PRO A 209 -20.16 11.32 -6.81
C PRO A 209 -21.66 11.48 -7.08
N ALA A 210 -22.02 12.10 -8.21
CA ALA A 210 -23.40 12.15 -8.65
C ALA A 210 -23.94 10.74 -9.00
N PRO A 211 -25.26 10.51 -8.93
CA PRO A 211 -25.82 9.16 -9.14
C PRO A 211 -25.49 8.53 -10.50
N ASP A 212 -25.21 9.34 -11.52
CA ASP A 212 -24.80 8.89 -12.86
C ASP A 212 -23.30 8.55 -12.96
N GLU A 213 -22.53 8.82 -11.90
CA GLU A 213 -21.12 8.47 -11.82
C GLU A 213 -20.86 7.04 -11.30
N PHE A 214 -21.88 6.26 -11.00
CA PHE A 214 -21.76 4.82 -10.63
C PHE A 214 -22.96 4.04 -11.15
N PRO A 215 -22.88 2.69 -11.20
CA PRO A 215 -23.95 1.88 -11.77
C PRO A 215 -25.29 2.13 -11.09
N ALA A 216 -26.34 2.27 -11.88
CA ALA A 216 -27.68 2.57 -11.38
C ALA A 216 -28.13 1.58 -10.30
N GLY A 217 -28.74 2.08 -9.22
CA GLY A 217 -29.22 1.25 -8.12
C GLY A 217 -28.14 0.74 -7.15
N THR A 218 -26.84 1.06 -7.38
CA THR A 218 -25.79 0.70 -6.45
C THR A 218 -25.49 1.87 -5.49
N PRO A 219 -25.40 1.61 -4.16
CA PRO A 219 -24.96 2.65 -3.23
C PRO A 219 -23.50 3.02 -3.45
N TYR A 220 -23.15 4.23 -3.07
CA TYR A 220 -21.76 4.68 -3.14
C TYR A 220 -20.89 3.85 -2.17
N TRP A 221 -19.98 3.07 -2.72
CA TRP A 221 -19.25 2.01 -2.04
C TRP A 221 -18.51 2.45 -0.77
N ARG A 222 -18.01 3.71 -0.71
CA ARG A 222 -17.33 4.24 0.49
C ARG A 222 -18.24 4.41 1.70
N LEU A 223 -19.54 4.51 1.50
CA LEU A 223 -20.53 4.64 2.57
C LEU A 223 -21.00 3.27 3.08
N ASP A 224 -20.58 2.18 2.43
CA ASP A 224 -20.92 0.80 2.75
C ASP A 224 -19.70 0.12 3.41
N GLN A 225 -19.86 -0.35 4.67
CA GLN A 225 -18.78 -0.98 5.45
C GLN A 225 -18.25 -2.25 4.78
N LYS A 226 -19.12 -3.03 4.17
CA LYS A 226 -18.73 -4.31 3.53
C LYS A 226 -17.92 -4.08 2.26
N ARG A 227 -18.12 -2.94 1.59
CA ARG A 227 -17.46 -2.61 0.34
C ARG A 227 -16.18 -1.82 0.52
N SER A 228 -16.13 -0.95 1.53
CA SER A 228 -14.98 -0.07 1.77
C SER A 228 -14.05 -0.56 2.89
N GLY A 229 -14.56 -1.33 3.84
CA GLY A 229 -13.86 -1.63 5.08
C GLY A 229 -13.82 -0.47 6.08
N GLY A 230 -14.48 0.67 5.76
CA GLY A 230 -14.52 1.86 6.60
C GLY A 230 -13.23 2.68 6.61
N VAL A 231 -13.15 3.62 7.55
CA VAL A 231 -12.06 4.61 7.62
C VAL A 231 -10.67 3.99 7.77
N VAL A 232 -10.55 2.85 8.44
CA VAL A 232 -9.25 2.19 8.65
C VAL A 232 -8.68 1.68 7.33
N PHE A 233 -9.50 1.10 6.45
CA PHE A 233 -9.09 0.65 5.12
C PHE A 233 -8.86 1.81 4.15
N GLU A 234 -9.73 2.81 4.17
CA GLU A 234 -9.65 3.91 3.21
C GLU A 234 -8.48 4.86 3.49
N MET A 235 -8.23 5.18 4.75
CA MET A 235 -7.21 6.14 5.17
C MET A 235 -6.00 5.44 5.80
N GLY A 236 -6.23 4.48 6.68
CA GLY A 236 -5.17 3.81 7.44
C GLY A 236 -4.21 3.01 6.58
N ALA A 237 -4.63 2.49 5.42
CA ALA A 237 -3.83 1.59 4.59
C ALA A 237 -2.41 2.10 4.31
N HIS A 238 -2.25 3.38 3.93
CA HIS A 238 -0.94 3.96 3.66
C HIS A 238 -0.07 4.14 4.90
N ILE A 239 -0.70 4.51 6.01
CA ILE A 239 -0.02 4.80 7.27
C ILE A 239 0.42 3.49 7.93
N ILE A 240 -0.46 2.51 7.96
CA ILE A 240 -0.20 1.17 8.48
C ILE A 240 0.94 0.51 7.69
N ASP A 241 0.94 0.66 6.36
CA ASP A 241 2.01 0.13 5.51
C ASP A 241 3.38 0.75 5.82
N VAL A 242 3.45 2.06 6.04
CA VAL A 242 4.69 2.74 6.47
C VAL A 242 5.15 2.22 7.84
N ASN A 243 4.22 1.99 8.79
CA ASN A 243 4.58 1.42 10.09
C ASN A 243 5.15 0.01 9.98
N ASN A 244 4.50 -0.85 9.18
CA ASN A 244 5.03 -2.18 8.91
C ASN A 244 6.44 -2.12 8.32
N TRP A 245 6.72 -1.10 7.51
CA TRP A 245 8.06 -0.87 6.96
C TRP A 245 9.05 -0.41 8.02
N VAL A 246 8.65 0.53 8.89
CA VAL A 246 9.51 1.07 9.98
C VAL A 246 9.83 0.01 11.02
N PHE A 247 8.84 -0.76 11.46
CA PHE A 247 9.03 -1.77 12.48
C PHE A 247 9.67 -3.06 11.97
N ASP A 248 9.59 -3.34 10.67
CA ASP A 248 10.09 -4.56 10.03
C ASP A 248 9.77 -5.83 10.84
N SER A 249 8.52 -5.94 11.29
CA SER A 249 8.05 -6.97 12.19
C SER A 249 6.61 -7.37 11.88
N GLU A 250 6.23 -8.60 12.23
CA GLU A 250 4.86 -9.09 12.05
C GLU A 250 3.94 -8.51 13.14
N PRO A 251 2.73 -8.03 12.78
CA PRO A 251 1.71 -7.69 13.77
C PRO A 251 1.22 -8.97 14.45
N ILE A 252 1.00 -8.92 15.78
CA ILE A 252 0.53 -10.07 16.55
C ILE A 252 -0.83 -9.86 17.18
N SER A 253 -1.16 -8.63 17.58
CA SER A 253 -2.46 -8.31 18.16
C SER A 253 -2.96 -6.94 17.74
N VAL A 254 -4.29 -6.80 17.62
CA VAL A 254 -4.96 -5.56 17.22
C VAL A 254 -6.13 -5.28 18.14
N CYS A 255 -6.19 -4.04 18.65
CA CYS A 255 -7.34 -3.50 19.39
C CYS A 255 -7.86 -2.25 18.68
N SER A 256 -9.18 -2.12 18.53
CA SER A 256 -9.78 -0.96 17.87
C SER A 256 -11.16 -0.61 18.43
N LEU A 257 -11.42 0.69 18.45
CA LEU A 257 -12.75 1.27 18.59
C LEU A 257 -13.05 2.08 17.34
N GLN A 258 -14.23 1.86 16.80
CA GLN A 258 -14.71 2.56 15.60
C GLN A 258 -16.17 2.95 15.77
N GLY A 259 -16.60 3.92 15.02
CA GLY A 259 -17.99 4.36 15.07
C GLY A 259 -18.43 5.12 13.83
N VAL A 260 -19.73 5.43 13.83
CA VAL A 260 -20.39 6.24 12.83
C VAL A 260 -21.11 7.37 13.54
N ASN A 261 -20.62 8.60 13.42
CA ASN A 261 -21.24 9.77 14.02
C ASN A 261 -22.27 10.44 13.11
N ASN A 262 -22.31 10.05 11.81
CA ASN A 262 -23.16 10.70 10.79
C ASN A 262 -22.97 12.22 10.71
N PHE A 263 -21.82 12.72 11.13
CA PHE A 263 -21.54 14.14 11.19
C PHE A 263 -21.66 14.82 9.82
N THR A 264 -21.34 14.08 8.77
CA THR A 264 -21.43 14.57 7.38
C THR A 264 -22.86 14.54 6.82
N LEU A 265 -23.85 14.23 7.64
CA LEU A 265 -25.28 14.10 7.26
C LEU A 265 -25.52 13.09 6.10
N ARG A 266 -24.59 12.17 5.89
CA ARG A 266 -24.65 11.12 4.85
C ARG A 266 -25.01 9.82 5.51
N LYS A 267 -26.09 9.21 5.07
CA LYS A 267 -26.44 7.86 5.52
C LYS A 267 -25.33 6.89 5.13
N ARG A 268 -24.68 6.31 6.12
CA ARG A 268 -23.59 5.32 5.99
C ARG A 268 -23.68 4.28 7.10
N ASP A 269 -23.13 3.12 6.84
CA ASP A 269 -22.79 2.13 7.89
C ASP A 269 -21.27 1.94 8.02
N SER A 270 -20.49 2.44 7.04
CA SER A 270 -19.04 2.49 7.13
C SER A 270 -18.58 3.43 8.23
N SER A 271 -17.60 3.00 9.03
CA SER A 271 -17.01 3.82 10.09
C SER A 271 -16.46 5.15 9.52
N ASP A 272 -16.71 6.25 10.23
CA ASP A 272 -16.20 7.59 9.91
C ASP A 272 -15.09 8.05 10.86
N HIS A 273 -14.82 7.29 11.91
CA HIS A 273 -13.68 7.47 12.81
C HIS A 273 -13.22 6.16 13.41
N ALA A 274 -11.94 6.09 13.74
CA ALA A 274 -11.31 4.94 14.36
C ALA A 274 -10.13 5.33 15.24
N GLY A 275 -9.95 4.56 16.32
CA GLY A 275 -8.70 4.44 17.08
C GLY A 275 -8.23 3.00 17.03
N VAL A 276 -6.96 2.78 16.69
CA VAL A 276 -6.37 1.45 16.54
C VAL A 276 -5.06 1.36 17.29
N VAL A 277 -4.85 0.28 18.02
CA VAL A 277 -3.59 -0.09 18.68
C VAL A 277 -3.14 -1.44 18.16
N VAL A 278 -1.88 -1.54 17.76
CA VAL A 278 -1.29 -2.77 17.22
C VAL A 278 -0.02 -3.10 17.98
N GLU A 279 0.13 -4.36 18.37
CA GLU A 279 1.36 -4.92 18.94
C GLU A 279 2.08 -5.73 17.87
N TYR A 280 3.41 -5.59 17.82
CA TYR A 280 4.28 -6.30 16.90
C TYR A 280 5.16 -7.33 17.62
N ALA A 281 5.57 -8.38 16.92
CA ALA A 281 6.35 -9.49 17.47
C ALA A 281 7.70 -9.07 18.07
N ASN A 282 8.26 -7.94 17.63
CA ASN A 282 9.49 -7.36 18.21
C ASN A 282 9.25 -6.47 19.45
N GLY A 283 8.01 -6.40 19.95
CA GLY A 283 7.57 -5.60 21.09
C GLY A 283 7.29 -4.14 20.78
N ALA A 284 7.34 -3.73 19.49
CA ALA A 284 6.93 -2.39 19.09
C ALA A 284 5.41 -2.24 19.11
N MET A 285 4.92 -1.00 19.26
CA MET A 285 3.49 -0.69 19.32
C MET A 285 3.14 0.48 18.42
N MET A 286 2.09 0.33 17.62
CA MET A 286 1.51 1.41 16.81
C MET A 286 0.22 1.91 17.44
N ASN A 287 0.05 3.25 17.47
CA ASN A 287 -1.23 3.90 17.70
C ASN A 287 -1.64 4.66 16.45
N TYR A 288 -2.85 4.41 15.95
CA TYR A 288 -3.42 5.10 14.80
C TYR A 288 -4.77 5.71 15.15
N GLY A 289 -4.98 6.96 14.75
CA GLY A 289 -6.26 7.66 14.81
C GLY A 289 -6.65 8.21 13.45
N GLY A 290 -7.86 7.94 12.99
CA GLY A 290 -8.38 8.45 11.71
C GLY A 290 -9.81 8.93 11.82
N ASN A 291 -10.15 10.00 11.10
CA ASN A 291 -11.54 10.43 10.91
C ASN A 291 -11.73 11.17 9.58
N VAL A 292 -12.99 11.25 9.13
CA VAL A 292 -13.39 11.91 7.88
C VAL A 292 -14.34 13.08 8.09
N TYR A 293 -14.39 13.66 9.28
CA TYR A 293 -15.26 14.80 9.58
C TYR A 293 -14.49 16.03 10.06
N ASN A 294 -13.16 16.02 9.96
CA ASN A 294 -12.35 17.14 10.43
C ASN A 294 -12.34 18.29 9.42
N TYR A 295 -12.36 19.54 9.92
CA TYR A 295 -12.17 20.69 9.08
C TYR A 295 -10.68 20.91 8.79
N GLY A 296 -10.32 20.74 7.56
CA GLY A 296 -8.92 20.74 7.13
C GLY A 296 -8.24 19.36 7.33
N SER A 297 -7.09 19.18 6.69
CA SER A 297 -6.31 17.95 6.81
C SER A 297 -5.24 18.14 7.86
N GLN A 298 -5.14 17.18 8.79
CA GLN A 298 -4.05 17.07 9.75
C GLN A 298 -3.48 15.65 9.69
N ALA A 299 -2.22 15.55 9.32
CA ALA A 299 -1.47 14.31 9.37
C ALA A 299 -0.15 14.58 10.11
N LEU A 300 0.14 13.75 11.10
CA LEU A 300 1.37 13.81 11.86
C LEU A 300 1.80 12.38 12.20
N ASP A 301 2.96 12.01 11.69
CA ASP A 301 3.58 10.73 11.94
C ASP A 301 4.71 10.92 12.96
N THR A 302 4.53 10.38 14.17
CA THR A 302 5.54 10.45 15.23
C THR A 302 6.04 9.04 15.58
N PHE A 303 7.36 8.89 15.59
CA PHE A 303 8.03 7.63 15.94
C PHE A 303 8.94 7.85 17.14
N PHE A 304 8.85 6.96 18.11
CA PHE A 304 9.59 7.02 19.36
C PHE A 304 10.65 5.92 19.40
N GLY A 305 11.88 6.35 19.25
CA GLY A 305 13.06 5.49 19.39
C GLY A 305 13.66 5.58 20.80
N THR A 306 14.54 4.64 21.13
CA THR A 306 15.23 4.63 22.43
C THR A 306 16.13 5.84 22.63
N ASN A 307 16.57 6.48 21.57
CA ASN A 307 17.53 7.61 21.60
C ASN A 307 16.99 8.88 20.93
N ALA A 308 15.85 8.82 20.27
CA ALA A 308 15.30 9.97 19.57
C ALA A 308 13.78 9.86 19.39
N THR A 309 13.12 11.01 19.25
CA THR A 309 11.77 11.14 18.71
C THR A 309 11.85 11.73 17.31
N LEU A 310 11.19 11.09 16.36
CA LEU A 310 11.11 11.52 14.97
C LEU A 310 9.68 11.96 14.66
N GLN A 311 9.56 13.11 14.02
CA GLN A 311 8.25 13.62 13.55
C GLN A 311 8.33 13.95 12.07
N MET A 312 7.43 13.36 11.30
CA MET A 312 7.31 13.59 9.87
C MET A 312 6.00 14.32 9.56
N GLY A 313 6.08 15.40 8.82
CA GLY A 313 4.93 16.20 8.40
C GLY A 313 5.35 17.48 7.70
N GLY A 314 4.50 17.96 6.79
CA GLY A 314 4.74 19.20 6.06
C GLY A 314 6.03 19.22 5.23
N GLY A 315 6.43 18.07 4.66
CA GLY A 315 7.65 17.91 3.88
C GLY A 315 8.94 18.00 4.71
N LYS A 316 8.86 17.74 6.00
CA LYS A 316 10.00 17.81 6.93
C LYS A 316 10.05 16.60 7.84
N LEU A 317 11.25 16.15 8.16
CA LEU A 317 11.56 15.22 9.23
C LEU A 317 12.31 15.97 10.34
N SER A 318 11.72 16.04 11.52
CA SER A 318 12.37 16.55 12.73
C SER A 318 12.87 15.40 13.57
N ILE A 319 14.12 15.41 13.98
CA ILE A 319 14.73 14.42 14.87
C ILE A 319 15.19 15.12 16.14
N LYS A 320 14.61 14.72 17.26
CA LYS A 320 15.01 15.22 18.59
C LYS A 320 15.64 14.08 19.36
N TYR A 321 16.94 14.20 19.59
CA TYR A 321 17.70 13.23 20.37
C TYR A 321 17.50 13.46 21.87
N GLY A 322 17.42 12.39 22.62
CA GLY A 322 17.23 12.44 24.06
C GLY A 322 17.51 11.12 24.73
N PHE A 323 17.69 11.17 26.05
CA PHE A 323 17.91 10.00 26.88
C PHE A 323 16.90 10.00 28.02
N PRO A 324 16.41 8.83 28.43
CA PRO A 324 15.54 8.73 29.59
C PRO A 324 16.26 9.25 30.86
N PRO A 325 15.57 9.99 31.73
CA PRO A 325 16.14 10.40 33.01
C PRO A 325 16.67 9.19 33.81
N GLY A 326 17.86 9.32 34.38
CA GLY A 326 18.50 8.26 35.16
C GLY A 326 19.37 7.28 34.37
N PHE A 327 19.40 7.37 33.05
CA PHE A 327 20.34 6.60 32.25
C PHE A 327 21.58 7.41 31.89
N PRO A 328 22.76 6.77 31.72
CA PRO A 328 23.96 7.46 31.31
C PRO A 328 23.77 8.15 29.97
N LYS A 329 23.90 9.47 29.93
CA LYS A 329 23.84 10.22 28.68
C LYS A 329 25.08 9.90 27.85
N PRO A 330 24.94 9.46 26.57
CA PRO A 330 26.09 9.32 25.70
C PRO A 330 26.83 10.64 25.56
N LYS A 331 28.17 10.58 25.55
CA LYS A 331 29.00 11.78 25.43
C LYS A 331 28.78 12.58 24.16
N ASP A 332 28.33 11.89 23.09
CA ASP A 332 28.23 12.42 21.73
C ASP A 332 26.80 12.35 21.16
N LEU A 333 25.79 12.76 21.96
CA LEU A 333 24.43 12.91 21.44
C LEU A 333 24.38 14.02 20.38
N PRO A 334 23.90 13.74 19.16
CA PRO A 334 23.71 14.77 18.15
C PRO A 334 22.75 15.85 18.63
N GLN A 335 22.88 17.04 18.08
CA GLN A 335 21.88 18.10 18.25
C GLN A 335 20.61 17.76 17.45
N ALA A 336 19.47 18.29 17.89
CA ALA A 336 18.23 18.16 17.13
C ALA A 336 18.42 18.67 15.71
N GLU A 337 17.90 17.92 14.74
CA GLU A 337 18.01 18.27 13.32
C GLU A 337 16.63 18.31 12.65
N VAL A 338 16.52 19.11 11.60
CA VAL A 338 15.35 19.15 10.72
C VAL A 338 15.83 18.92 9.30
N ILE A 339 15.38 17.84 8.70
CA ILE A 339 15.70 17.45 7.33
C ILE A 339 14.52 17.85 6.45
N SER A 340 14.76 18.63 5.40
CA SER A 340 13.74 18.90 4.37
C SER A 340 13.57 17.66 3.50
N LEU A 341 12.37 17.13 3.45
CA LEU A 341 12.01 15.93 2.68
C LEU A 341 11.40 16.28 1.31
N THR A 342 11.59 17.50 0.84
CA THR A 342 11.02 17.96 -0.43
C THR A 342 11.57 17.16 -1.60
N GLY A 343 10.81 16.20 -2.04
CA GLY A 343 10.89 15.69 -3.40
C GLY A 343 10.44 16.79 -4.37
N ASN A 344 11.08 16.92 -5.50
CA ASN A 344 10.80 17.95 -6.51
C ASN A 344 9.41 17.80 -7.22
N ASN A 345 8.53 16.96 -6.77
CA ASN A 345 7.31 16.61 -7.47
C ASN A 345 6.04 17.04 -6.71
N ARG A 346 5.40 18.08 -7.25
CA ARG A 346 4.01 18.44 -6.94
C ARG A 346 2.99 17.37 -7.40
N GLU A 347 3.42 16.30 -8.08
CA GLU A 347 2.51 15.33 -8.71
C GLU A 347 2.36 14.01 -7.96
N GLY A 348 2.96 13.84 -6.83
CA GLY A 348 2.56 12.66 -6.14
C GLY A 348 3.60 12.00 -5.29
N ASP A 349 3.26 11.82 -4.23
CA ASP A 349 3.56 10.85 -3.17
C ASP A 349 4.27 9.55 -3.62
N GLY A 350 5.05 9.55 -4.72
CA GLY A 350 5.79 8.40 -5.23
C GLY A 350 5.06 7.55 -6.30
N VAL A 351 3.95 8.03 -6.84
CA VAL A 351 3.16 7.26 -7.85
C VAL A 351 3.93 7.08 -9.16
N VAL A 352 4.65 8.10 -9.63
CA VAL A 352 5.45 8.01 -10.86
C VAL A 352 6.57 6.98 -10.67
N GLU A 353 7.29 7.09 -9.56
CA GLU A 353 8.37 6.16 -9.19
C GLU A 353 7.86 4.73 -9.02
N GLU A 354 6.67 4.56 -8.45
CA GLU A 354 6.01 3.27 -8.27
C GLU A 354 5.67 2.61 -9.61
N LEU A 355 5.17 3.37 -10.56
CA LEU A 355 4.81 2.86 -11.90
C LEU A 355 6.04 2.59 -12.76
N HIS A 356 7.10 3.39 -12.67
CA HIS A 356 8.40 3.07 -13.26
C HIS A 356 8.97 1.75 -12.67
N TYR A 357 8.85 1.60 -11.35
CA TYR A 357 9.27 0.37 -10.69
C TYR A 357 8.46 -0.84 -11.16
N PHE A 358 7.14 -0.70 -11.32
CA PHE A 358 6.28 -1.75 -11.87
C PHE A 358 6.70 -2.16 -13.29
N ALA A 359 7.09 -1.21 -14.14
CA ALA A 359 7.62 -1.52 -15.47
C ALA A 359 8.91 -2.37 -15.38
N GLN A 360 9.79 -2.08 -14.42
CA GLN A 360 11.00 -2.87 -14.18
C GLN A 360 10.69 -4.28 -13.65
N VAL A 361 9.63 -4.43 -12.84
CA VAL A 361 9.16 -5.74 -12.37
C VAL A 361 8.63 -6.58 -13.55
N MET A 362 7.84 -5.98 -14.43
CA MET A 362 7.35 -6.67 -15.64
C MET A 362 8.47 -7.08 -16.59
N ASP A 363 9.56 -6.32 -16.64
CA ASP A 363 10.76 -6.61 -17.45
C ASP A 363 11.71 -7.62 -16.76
N GLY A 364 11.35 -8.13 -15.58
CA GLY A 364 12.16 -9.08 -14.80
C GLY A 364 13.43 -8.49 -14.18
N LYS A 365 13.61 -7.17 -14.22
CA LYS A 365 14.75 -6.44 -13.63
C LYS A 365 14.65 -6.28 -12.12
N GLN A 366 13.43 -6.28 -11.60
CA GLN A 366 13.13 -6.12 -10.19
C GLN A 366 12.11 -7.18 -9.73
N LYS A 367 12.06 -7.43 -8.42
CA LYS A 367 10.97 -8.19 -7.79
C LYS A 367 9.85 -7.22 -7.42
N ALA A 368 8.61 -7.68 -7.41
CA ALA A 368 7.49 -6.85 -6.96
C ALA A 368 7.74 -6.32 -5.53
N TYR A 369 7.52 -5.01 -5.36
CA TYR A 369 7.65 -4.34 -4.08
C TYR A 369 6.66 -3.16 -4.00
N PRO A 370 5.73 -3.16 -3.03
CA PRO A 370 5.47 -4.31 -2.15
C PRO A 370 4.90 -5.50 -2.92
N ASP A 371 5.28 -6.68 -2.50
CA ASP A 371 4.66 -7.93 -2.93
C ASP A 371 3.37 -8.22 -2.17
N GLY A 372 2.70 -9.33 -2.50
CA GLY A 372 1.46 -9.72 -1.85
C GLY A 372 1.59 -9.98 -0.34
N TYR A 373 2.74 -10.46 0.14
CA TYR A 373 2.95 -10.72 1.56
C TYR A 373 3.08 -9.43 2.36
N ILE A 374 3.80 -8.44 1.82
CA ILE A 374 3.93 -7.11 2.44
C ILE A 374 2.56 -6.41 2.46
N ALA A 375 1.83 -6.43 1.36
CA ALA A 375 0.51 -5.81 1.29
C ALA A 375 -0.50 -6.48 2.23
N ARG A 376 -0.44 -7.81 2.38
CA ARG A 376 -1.30 -8.58 3.30
C ARG A 376 -1.09 -8.18 4.76
N GLN A 377 0.13 -7.85 5.21
CA GLN A 377 0.37 -7.40 6.58
C GLN A 377 -0.49 -6.19 6.95
N SER A 378 -0.68 -5.25 6.04
CA SER A 378 -1.56 -4.11 6.27
C SER A 378 -3.03 -4.55 6.38
N VAL A 379 -3.46 -5.52 5.56
CA VAL A 379 -4.82 -6.06 5.62
C VAL A 379 -5.06 -6.82 6.93
N GLN A 380 -4.08 -7.57 7.44
CA GLN A 380 -4.17 -8.22 8.75
C GLN A 380 -4.50 -7.22 9.87
N ILE A 381 -3.85 -6.08 9.88
CA ILE A 381 -4.12 -5.03 10.87
C ILE A 381 -5.51 -4.43 10.65
N MET A 382 -5.87 -4.11 9.41
CA MET A 382 -7.13 -3.45 9.10
C MET A 382 -8.35 -4.37 9.33
N GLU A 383 -8.27 -5.64 8.93
CA GLU A 383 -9.30 -6.64 9.22
C GLU A 383 -9.39 -6.90 10.73
N GLY A 384 -8.24 -7.08 11.40
CA GLY A 384 -8.17 -7.22 12.85
C GLY A 384 -8.80 -6.03 13.59
N ALA A 385 -8.59 -4.81 13.11
CA ALA A 385 -9.20 -3.60 13.68
C ALA A 385 -10.73 -3.59 13.51
N ASN A 386 -11.23 -3.94 12.32
CA ASN A 386 -12.67 -4.04 12.10
C ASN A 386 -13.30 -5.11 12.98
N ARG A 387 -12.68 -6.28 13.05
CA ARG A 387 -13.15 -7.38 13.88
C ARG A 387 -13.09 -7.04 15.36
N SER A 388 -12.02 -6.40 15.83
CA SER A 388 -11.89 -5.91 17.22
C SER A 388 -13.01 -4.96 17.61
N ALA A 389 -13.33 -4.00 16.74
CA ALA A 389 -14.42 -3.07 16.98
C ALA A 389 -15.79 -3.74 17.05
N GLN A 390 -16.03 -4.77 16.26
CA GLN A 390 -17.27 -5.56 16.26
C GLN A 390 -17.39 -6.46 17.48
N GLU A 391 -16.34 -7.22 17.79
CA GLU A 391 -16.32 -8.21 18.86
C GLU A 391 -16.01 -7.61 20.25
N ARG A 392 -15.59 -6.34 20.30
CA ARG A 392 -15.23 -5.62 21.54
C ARG A 392 -14.13 -6.30 22.34
N ARG A 393 -13.12 -6.85 21.65
CA ARG A 393 -11.95 -7.51 22.24
C ARG A 393 -10.69 -7.27 21.42
N VAL A 394 -9.55 -7.62 22.00
CA VAL A 394 -8.29 -7.72 21.25
C VAL A 394 -8.37 -8.94 20.31
N ILE A 395 -7.91 -8.78 19.10
CA ILE A 395 -7.81 -9.84 18.09
C ILE A 395 -6.36 -10.30 17.98
N ASP A 396 -6.10 -11.60 18.15
CA ASP A 396 -4.84 -12.22 17.73
C ASP A 396 -4.84 -12.32 16.19
N VAL A 397 -3.79 -11.80 15.55
CA VAL A 397 -3.69 -11.78 14.08
C VAL A 397 -3.74 -13.20 13.48
N LYS A 398 -3.34 -14.22 14.22
CA LYS A 398 -3.46 -15.63 13.80
C LYS A 398 -4.90 -16.10 13.60
N GLU A 399 -5.87 -15.42 14.20
CA GLU A 399 -7.29 -15.74 14.01
C GLU A 399 -7.82 -15.33 12.62
N LEU A 400 -7.05 -14.57 11.84
CA LEU A 400 -7.45 -14.04 10.54
C LEU A 400 -7.06 -14.99 9.38
N GLY A 401 -6.20 -15.96 9.60
CA GLY A 401 -5.80 -16.98 8.61
C GLY A 401 -4.33 -16.92 8.21
#